data_5dc6cc79a9d1c22a554123334f9626ef
#
_entry.id   5dc6cc79a9d1c22a554123334f9626ef
#
_cell.length_a   1.000
_cell.length_b   1.000
_cell.length_c   1.000
_cell.angle_alpha   90.00
_cell.angle_beta   90.00
_cell.angle_gamma   90.00
#
_symmetry.space_group_name_H-M   'P 1'
#
loop_
_entity.id
_entity.type
_entity.pdbx_description
1 polymer ?
#
loop_
_entity_poly.entity_id
_entity_poly.type
_entity_poly.pdbx_seq_one_letter_code
_entity_poly.pdbx_strand_id
1 'polypeptide(L)'
;MQAELLSTKGCPFPNTPYNRLLAAKHHVALVQAHPLTDVDAIFLDTFGDYGCDAIRSLTGLPVFGAGESTLTVARALAPRFAIITIWPSSMRF
;
A
#
# COMPACT_ATOMS: atom_id res chain seq x y z
N MET A 1 -10.78 17.97 3.68
CA MET A 1 -10.44 16.67 3.12
C MET A 1 -11.38 15.61 3.67
N GLN A 2 -11.90 14.77 2.81
CA GLN A 2 -12.69 13.61 3.22
C GLN A 2 -11.93 12.34 2.90
N ALA A 3 -11.95 11.40 3.82
CA ALA A 3 -11.32 10.09 3.63
C ALA A 3 -12.34 8.99 3.97
N GLU A 4 -12.43 8.00 3.11
CA GLU A 4 -13.21 6.80 3.33
C GLU A 4 -12.24 5.65 3.59
N LEU A 5 -12.48 4.88 4.64
CA LEU A 5 -11.65 3.75 5.01
C LEU A 5 -12.28 2.46 4.49
N LEU A 6 -11.54 1.75 3.65
CA LEU A 6 -11.89 0.40 3.21
C LEU A 6 -10.93 -0.60 3.85
N SER A 7 -11.47 -1.69 4.36
CA SER A 7 -10.67 -2.70 5.05
C SER A 7 -10.85 -4.07 4.38
N THR A 8 -9.74 -4.74 4.11
CA THR A 8 -9.76 -6.12 3.64
C THR A 8 -10.15 -7.06 4.77
N LYS A 9 -10.85 -8.15 4.41
CA LYS A 9 -11.21 -9.21 5.34
C LYS A 9 -10.51 -10.49 4.93
N GLY A 10 -9.99 -11.24 5.90
CA GLY A 10 -9.33 -12.52 5.64
C GLY A 10 -7.98 -12.39 4.94
N CYS A 11 -7.43 -11.18 4.87
CA CYS A 11 -6.11 -10.98 4.30
C CYS A 11 -5.04 -11.51 5.26
N PRO A 12 -4.15 -12.40 4.82
CA PRO A 12 -3.10 -12.90 5.69
C PRO A 12 -2.08 -11.82 6.01
N PHE A 13 -1.41 -11.94 7.15
CA PHE A 13 -0.31 -11.05 7.49
C PHE A 13 0.85 -11.27 6.48
N PRO A 14 1.38 -10.22 5.85
CA PRO A 14 2.30 -10.35 4.71
C PRO A 14 3.74 -10.63 5.12
N ASN A 15 3.96 -11.72 5.86
CA ASN A 15 5.27 -12.07 6.39
C ASN A 15 6.09 -13.02 5.50
N THR A 16 5.53 -13.50 4.40
CA THR A 16 6.23 -14.31 3.41
C THR A 16 5.99 -13.74 2.01
N PRO A 17 6.84 -14.05 1.01
CA PRO A 17 6.58 -13.62 -0.37
C PRO A 17 5.20 -14.03 -0.87
N TYR A 18 4.76 -15.23 -0.55
CA TYR A 18 3.44 -15.72 -0.91
C TYR A 18 2.32 -14.89 -0.26
N ASN A 19 2.43 -14.62 1.03
CA ASN A 19 1.44 -13.81 1.75
C ASN A 19 1.42 -12.37 1.27
N ARG A 20 2.56 -11.82 0.83
CA ARG A 20 2.61 -10.48 0.22
C ARG A 20 1.86 -10.44 -1.11
N LEU A 21 2.00 -11.49 -1.91
CA LEU A 21 1.24 -11.61 -3.15
C LEU A 21 -0.26 -11.71 -2.87
N LEU A 22 -0.67 -12.47 -1.86
CA LEU A 22 -2.06 -12.56 -1.44
C LEU A 22 -2.59 -11.21 -0.94
N ALA A 23 -1.80 -10.47 -0.17
CA ALA A 23 -2.18 -9.12 0.28
C ALA A 23 -2.45 -8.20 -0.91
N ALA A 24 -1.57 -8.21 -1.91
CA ALA A 24 -1.77 -7.43 -3.13
C ALA A 24 -3.07 -7.83 -3.83
N LYS A 25 -3.34 -9.12 -3.93
CA LYS A 25 -4.57 -9.64 -4.54
C LYS A 25 -5.82 -9.20 -3.78
N HIS A 26 -5.78 -9.22 -2.45
CA HIS A 26 -6.88 -8.73 -1.61
C HIS A 26 -7.13 -7.23 -1.83
N HIS A 27 -6.09 -6.42 -1.90
CA HIS A 27 -6.21 -4.98 -2.16
C HIS A 27 -6.84 -4.72 -3.53
N VAL A 28 -6.38 -5.42 -4.56
CA VAL A 28 -6.94 -5.30 -5.92
C VAL A 28 -8.42 -5.68 -5.94
N ALA A 29 -8.78 -6.80 -5.30
CA ALA A 29 -10.17 -7.26 -5.24
C ALA A 29 -11.07 -6.24 -4.54
N LEU A 30 -10.58 -5.63 -3.46
CA LEU A 30 -11.33 -4.61 -2.73
C LEU A 30 -11.60 -3.38 -3.59
N VAL A 31 -10.59 -2.93 -4.32
CA VAL A 31 -10.72 -1.79 -5.24
C VAL A 31 -11.69 -2.11 -6.38
N GLN A 32 -11.64 -3.32 -6.93
CA GLN A 32 -12.55 -3.75 -7.98
C GLN A 32 -14.00 -3.82 -7.53
N ALA A 33 -14.23 -4.14 -6.27
CA ALA A 33 -15.57 -4.27 -5.69
C ALA A 33 -16.17 -2.94 -5.23
N HIS A 34 -15.38 -1.88 -5.14
CA HIS A 34 -15.83 -0.58 -4.62
C HIS A 34 -16.03 0.44 -5.74
N PRO A 35 -17.18 1.16 -5.76
CA PRO A 35 -17.36 2.24 -6.71
C PRO A 35 -16.36 3.38 -6.48
N LEU A 36 -15.66 3.80 -7.54
CA LEU A 36 -14.61 4.83 -7.46
C LEU A 36 -15.04 6.16 -8.10
N THR A 37 -16.36 6.38 -8.29
CA THR A 37 -16.86 7.57 -8.97
C THR A 37 -16.54 8.89 -8.27
N ASP A 38 -16.46 8.84 -6.94
CA ASP A 38 -16.21 10.03 -6.11
C ASP A 38 -14.84 9.99 -5.44
N VAL A 39 -13.91 9.20 -5.97
CA VAL A 39 -12.58 9.02 -5.40
C VAL A 39 -11.54 9.72 -6.26
N ASP A 40 -10.75 10.61 -5.66
CA ASP A 40 -9.70 11.38 -6.35
C ASP A 40 -8.33 10.71 -6.25
N ALA A 41 -8.08 9.91 -5.23
CA ALA A 41 -6.83 9.22 -5.00
C ALA A 41 -7.03 8.03 -4.07
N ILE A 42 -6.09 7.09 -4.12
CA ILE A 42 -6.11 5.89 -3.27
C ILE A 42 -4.80 5.84 -2.48
N PHE A 43 -4.93 5.63 -1.17
CA PHE A 43 -3.80 5.42 -0.27
C PHE A 43 -3.82 3.99 0.25
N LEU A 44 -2.70 3.29 0.12
CA LEU A 44 -2.52 1.96 0.69
C LEU A 44 -1.78 2.07 2.02
N ASP A 45 -2.45 1.71 3.10
CA ASP A 45 -1.90 1.81 4.45
C ASP A 45 -1.09 0.55 4.80
N THR A 46 -0.12 0.23 3.94
CA THR A 46 0.85 -0.84 4.18
C THR A 46 2.23 -0.37 3.76
N PHE A 47 3.23 -0.62 4.60
CA PHE A 47 4.60 -0.19 4.29
C PHE A 47 5.19 -0.91 3.07
N GLY A 48 4.73 -2.12 2.77
CA GLY A 48 5.19 -2.87 1.60
C GLY A 48 4.54 -2.49 0.28
N ASP A 49 3.58 -1.56 0.28
CA ASP A 49 2.90 -1.05 -0.92
C ASP A 49 2.29 -2.16 -1.79
N TYR A 50 1.73 -3.19 -1.16
CA TYR A 50 1.25 -4.40 -1.85
C TYR A 50 0.08 -4.09 -2.77
N GLY A 51 0.31 -4.27 -4.08
CA GLY A 51 -0.71 -4.05 -5.11
C GLY A 51 -0.79 -2.64 -5.65
N CYS A 52 0.10 -1.74 -5.24
CA CYS A 52 0.07 -0.33 -5.64
C CYS A 52 0.11 -0.16 -7.16
N ASP A 53 1.06 -0.81 -7.84
CA ASP A 53 1.19 -0.72 -9.29
C ASP A 53 0.00 -1.34 -10.03
N ALA A 54 -0.52 -2.46 -9.52
CA ALA A 54 -1.70 -3.10 -10.10
C ALA A 54 -2.94 -2.20 -10.00
N ILE A 55 -3.12 -1.54 -8.86
CA ILE A 55 -4.23 -0.63 -8.66
C ILE A 55 -4.11 0.61 -9.54
N ARG A 56 -2.91 1.16 -9.69
CA ARG A 56 -2.66 2.24 -10.66
C ARG A 56 -3.09 1.84 -12.06
N SER A 57 -2.69 0.65 -12.49
CA SER A 57 -3.03 0.11 -13.80
C SER A 57 -4.53 -0.05 -14.00
N LEU A 58 -5.25 -0.48 -12.96
CA LEU A 58 -6.69 -0.71 -13.04
C LEU A 58 -7.52 0.57 -13.03
N THR A 59 -7.11 1.55 -12.23
CA THR A 59 -7.96 2.71 -11.91
C THR A 59 -7.60 3.96 -12.71
N GLY A 60 -6.34 4.11 -13.09
CA GLY A 60 -5.83 5.36 -13.64
C GLY A 60 -5.80 6.52 -12.65
N LEU A 61 -6.13 6.26 -11.37
CA LEU A 61 -6.08 7.28 -10.31
C LEU A 61 -4.67 7.38 -9.73
N PRO A 62 -4.35 8.51 -9.08
CA PRO A 62 -3.18 8.57 -8.21
C PRO A 62 -3.30 7.53 -7.10
N VAL A 63 -2.32 6.63 -7.01
CA VAL A 63 -2.25 5.59 -5.98
C VAL A 63 -0.89 5.68 -5.32
N PHE A 64 -0.85 5.73 -4.02
CA PHE A 64 0.40 5.81 -3.26
C PHE A 64 0.31 4.96 -2.01
N GLY A 65 1.43 4.35 -1.66
CA GLY A 65 1.53 3.53 -0.48
C GLY A 65 2.31 4.22 0.64
N ALA A 66 2.11 3.75 1.86
CA ALA A 66 2.82 4.27 3.02
C ALA A 66 4.33 4.10 2.89
N GLY A 67 4.80 3.00 2.30
CA GLY A 67 6.22 2.73 2.15
C GLY A 67 6.90 3.71 1.19
N GLU A 68 6.47 3.77 -0.05
CA GLU A 68 7.10 4.62 -1.06
C GLU A 68 7.01 6.10 -0.68
N SER A 69 5.88 6.53 -0.12
CA SER A 69 5.69 7.92 0.28
C SER A 69 6.62 8.29 1.44
N THR A 70 6.71 7.43 2.44
CA THR A 70 7.60 7.64 3.58
C THR A 70 9.07 7.70 3.15
N LEU A 71 9.50 6.76 2.31
CA LEU A 71 10.88 6.73 1.84
C LEU A 71 11.23 7.93 0.96
N THR A 72 10.29 8.38 0.15
CA THR A 72 10.46 9.58 -0.67
C THR A 72 10.68 10.82 0.20
N VAL A 73 9.84 10.99 1.22
CA VAL A 73 9.97 12.11 2.15
C VAL A 73 11.27 12.01 2.96
N ALA A 74 11.61 10.82 3.45
CA ALA A 74 12.84 10.61 4.22
C ALA A 74 14.09 10.99 3.42
N ARG A 75 14.16 10.60 2.14
CA ARG A 75 15.28 10.95 1.26
C ARG A 75 15.39 12.46 1.02
N ALA A 76 14.26 13.14 0.96
CA ALA A 76 14.26 14.59 0.78
C ALA A 76 14.74 15.33 2.02
N LEU A 77 14.55 14.74 3.21
CA LEU A 77 14.90 15.37 4.48
C LEU A 77 16.34 15.09 4.91
N ALA A 78 16.88 13.89 4.62
CA ALA A 78 18.17 13.49 5.13
C ALA A 78 18.85 12.45 4.23
N PRO A 79 20.20 12.48 4.10
CA PRO A 79 20.94 11.47 3.34
C PRO A 79 20.95 10.11 4.04
N ARG A 80 20.79 10.07 5.36
CA ARG A 80 20.73 8.84 6.15
C ARG A 80 19.58 8.93 7.13
N PHE A 81 18.82 7.84 7.28
CA PHE A 81 17.70 7.75 8.21
C PHE A 81 17.60 6.32 8.73
N ALA A 82 16.96 6.17 9.87
CA ALA A 82 16.69 4.87 10.48
C ALA A 82 15.22 4.49 10.27
N ILE A 83 14.98 3.20 10.14
CA ILE A 83 13.63 2.65 10.11
C ILE A 83 13.46 1.81 11.37
N ILE A 84 12.42 2.14 12.15
CA ILE A 84 12.05 1.39 13.34
C ILE A 84 10.84 0.55 12.98
N THR A 85 10.96 -0.76 13.10
CA THR A 85 9.91 -1.71 12.71
C THR A 85 9.83 -2.85 13.70
N ILE A 86 8.63 -3.41 13.83
CA ILE A 86 8.40 -4.62 14.64
C ILE A 86 8.59 -5.90 13.81
N TRP A 87 8.80 -5.78 12.50
CA TRP A 87 8.89 -6.93 11.61
C TRP A 87 10.02 -6.78 10.59
N PRO A 88 11.25 -7.24 10.92
CA PRO A 88 12.41 -7.05 10.05
C PRO A 88 12.25 -7.62 8.63
N SER A 89 11.53 -8.72 8.47
CA SER A 89 11.33 -9.34 7.17
C SER A 89 10.50 -8.50 6.21
N SER A 90 9.73 -7.53 6.71
CA SER A 90 8.96 -6.61 5.87
C SER A 90 9.85 -5.64 5.09
N MET A 91 11.10 -5.53 5.47
CA MET A 91 12.06 -4.60 4.86
C MET A 91 12.74 -5.15 3.60
N ARG A 92 12.39 -6.35 3.17
CA ARG A 92 12.90 -6.96 1.95
C ARG A 92 11.93 -6.69 0.79
N PHE A 93 12.17 -5.61 0.11
CA PHE A 93 11.42 -5.28 -1.10
C PHE A 93 12.33 -4.86 -2.23
#